data_1669f1f069527357421244e61475931e
#
_entry.id   1669f1f069527357421244e61475931e
#
_cell.length_a   1.000
_cell.length_b   1.000
_cell.length_c   1.000
_cell.angle_alpha   90.00
_cell.angle_beta   90.00
_cell.angle_gamma   90.00
#
_symmetry.space_group_name_H-M   'P 1'
#
loop_
_entity.id
_entity.type
_entity.pdbx_description
1 polymer ?
#
loop_
_entity_poly.entity_id
_entity_poly.type
_entity_poly.pdbx_seq_one_letter_code
_entity_poly.pdbx_strand_id
1 'polypeptide(L)'
;RRQRQMCIRDRCNIPKIYQRLKEKDDDGRTPDIVLGSRFMKGSTEFEVSFAKKMAFVLFRKMLYLATGRKIADPTTGLQGLSRKAVLYYSKYNHFDDKYPDTNMITQMLLLDFKVVEIPAVMHARTSGKSMHSGLKPIWYMMRMFYSVLAVIFRCKVLKMDAGAGRIDVEREDKKYPELAEGKRS
;
A
#
# COMPACT_ATOMS: atom_id res chain seq x y z
N ARG A 1 12.09 16.50 11.41
CA ARG A 1 10.99 17.27 12.06
C ARG A 1 9.75 17.45 11.14
N ARG A 2 9.91 17.72 9.82
CA ARG A 2 8.77 17.97 8.89
C ARG A 2 7.90 16.74 8.63
N GLN A 3 8.49 15.55 8.51
CA GLN A 3 7.75 14.30 8.34
C GLN A 3 6.90 13.92 9.56
N ARG A 4 7.38 14.24 10.78
CA ARG A 4 6.61 14.01 12.02
C ARG A 4 5.30 14.80 12.08
N GLN A 5 5.26 16.02 11.54
CA GLN A 5 4.05 16.85 11.60
C GLN A 5 2.92 16.35 10.69
N MET A 6 3.24 15.79 9.52
CA MET A 6 2.23 15.15 8.66
C MET A 6 1.60 13.94 9.35
N CYS A 7 2.43 13.06 9.94
CA CYS A 7 1.95 11.88 10.65
C CYS A 7 1.10 12.21 11.89
N ILE A 8 1.30 13.36 12.54
CA ILE A 8 0.55 13.75 13.73
C ILE A 8 -0.90 14.13 13.40
N ARG A 9 -1.14 14.84 12.29
CA ARG A 9 -2.49 15.27 11.89
C ARG A 9 -3.36 14.12 11.40
N ASP A 10 -2.75 13.08 10.83
CA ASP A 10 -3.47 11.95 10.25
C ASP A 10 -3.60 10.77 11.22
N ARG A 11 -3.20 10.94 12.48
CA ARG A 11 -3.25 9.89 13.52
C ARG A 11 -4.65 9.36 13.80
N CYS A 12 -5.68 10.15 13.54
CA CYS A 12 -7.08 9.70 13.69
C CYS A 12 -7.45 8.50 12.80
N ASN A 13 -6.66 8.25 11.74
CA ASN A 13 -6.87 7.10 10.88
C ASN A 13 -6.28 5.80 11.45
N ILE A 14 -5.30 5.88 12.36
CA ILE A 14 -4.60 4.70 12.90
C ILE A 14 -5.55 3.74 13.62
N PRO A 15 -6.44 4.20 14.53
CA PRO A 15 -7.39 3.30 15.18
C PRO A 15 -8.34 2.62 14.17
N LYS A 16 -8.80 3.35 13.15
CA LYS A 16 -9.69 2.83 12.11
C LYS A 16 -9.01 1.74 11.28
N ILE A 17 -7.74 1.96 10.89
CA ILE A 17 -6.94 0.97 10.16
C ILE A 17 -6.72 -0.28 11.02
N TYR A 18 -6.35 -0.08 12.29
CA TYR A 18 -6.12 -1.19 13.22
C TYR A 18 -7.38 -2.03 13.46
N GLN A 19 -8.51 -1.36 13.64
CA GLN A 19 -9.81 -2.01 13.80
C GLN A 19 -10.17 -2.82 12.55
N ARG A 20 -10.04 -2.20 11.37
CA ARG A 20 -10.34 -2.85 10.09
C ARG A 20 -9.45 -4.06 9.79
N LEU A 21 -8.18 -4.05 10.24
CA LEU A 21 -7.28 -5.21 10.13
C LEU A 21 -7.76 -6.43 10.95
N LYS A 22 -8.56 -6.22 11.98
CA LYS A 22 -9.09 -7.27 12.85
C LYS A 22 -10.47 -7.77 12.45
N GLU A 23 -11.22 -6.99 11.68
CA GLU A 23 -12.55 -7.32 11.23
C GLU A 23 -12.50 -8.36 10.13
N LYS A 24 -13.33 -9.39 10.26
CA LYS A 24 -13.53 -10.38 9.20
C LYS A 24 -14.56 -9.85 8.21
N ASP A 25 -14.29 -10.05 6.94
CA ASP A 25 -15.25 -9.79 5.87
C ASP A 25 -16.23 -10.97 5.71
N ASP A 26 -17.19 -10.82 4.79
CA ASP A 26 -18.19 -11.84 4.46
C ASP A 26 -17.57 -13.18 4.03
N ASP A 27 -16.33 -13.16 3.51
CA ASP A 27 -15.55 -14.36 3.17
C ASP A 27 -14.86 -15.02 4.38
N GLY A 28 -15.08 -14.52 5.61
CA GLY A 28 -14.50 -15.01 6.85
C GLY A 28 -13.02 -14.68 7.05
N ARG A 29 -12.38 -13.98 6.09
CA ARG A 29 -10.96 -13.61 6.17
C ARG A 29 -10.77 -12.16 6.62
N THR A 30 -9.78 -11.94 7.47
CA THR A 30 -9.31 -10.59 7.80
C THR A 30 -8.48 -10.01 6.66
N PRO A 31 -8.46 -8.68 6.47
CA PRO A 31 -7.57 -8.03 5.52
C PRO A 31 -6.09 -8.24 5.86
N ASP A 32 -5.28 -8.45 4.84
CA ASP A 32 -3.81 -8.47 4.98
C ASP A 32 -3.23 -7.06 4.91
N ILE A 33 -3.88 -6.18 4.12
CA ILE A 33 -3.48 -4.77 3.97
C ILE A 33 -4.73 -3.90 4.00
N VAL A 34 -4.68 -2.81 4.76
CA VAL A 34 -5.71 -1.77 4.81
C VAL A 34 -5.11 -0.46 4.30
N LEU A 35 -5.68 0.07 3.25
CA LEU A 35 -5.26 1.33 2.61
C LEU A 35 -6.15 2.48 3.07
N GLY A 36 -5.55 3.57 3.53
CA GLY A 36 -6.28 4.82 3.78
C GLY A 36 -6.44 5.59 2.47
N SER A 37 -7.63 5.55 1.87
CA SER A 37 -7.92 6.14 0.57
C SER A 37 -8.38 7.59 0.69
N ARG A 38 -7.83 8.45 -0.18
CA ARG A 38 -8.21 9.87 -0.31
C ARG A 38 -9.43 10.09 -1.20
N PHE A 39 -9.86 9.06 -1.92
CA PHE A 39 -10.86 9.16 -2.98
C PHE A 39 -12.14 8.37 -2.70
N MET A 40 -12.29 7.83 -1.50
CA MET A 40 -13.53 7.19 -1.05
C MET A 40 -14.51 8.23 -0.50
N LYS A 41 -15.80 7.93 -0.55
CA LYS A 41 -16.82 8.73 0.13
C LYS A 41 -16.51 8.79 1.63
N GLY A 42 -16.47 10.00 2.20
CA GLY A 42 -16.10 10.21 3.62
C GLY A 42 -14.60 10.49 3.86
N SER A 43 -13.77 10.51 2.82
CA SER A 43 -12.43 11.10 2.90
C SER A 43 -12.51 12.64 2.79
N THR A 44 -11.48 13.32 3.30
CA THR A 44 -11.36 14.78 3.17
C THR A 44 -11.14 15.14 1.70
N GLU A 45 -11.80 16.19 1.22
CA GLU A 45 -11.59 16.70 -0.13
C GLU A 45 -10.13 17.11 -0.33
N PHE A 46 -9.51 16.57 -1.36
CA PHE A 46 -8.13 16.84 -1.71
C PHE A 46 -8.06 17.37 -3.14
N GLU A 47 -7.68 18.64 -3.25
CA GLU A 47 -7.45 19.26 -4.56
C GLU A 47 -6.22 18.64 -5.23
N VAL A 48 -6.45 18.05 -6.38
CA VAL A 48 -5.40 17.38 -7.17
C VAL A 48 -5.27 18.06 -8.52
N SER A 49 -4.06 18.43 -8.91
CA SER A 49 -3.79 18.98 -10.24
C SER A 49 -4.19 17.99 -11.35
N PHE A 50 -4.54 18.51 -12.53
CA PHE A 50 -4.97 17.72 -13.67
C PHE A 50 -3.97 16.59 -14.03
N ALA A 51 -2.68 16.89 -14.05
CA ALA A 51 -1.63 15.92 -14.34
C ALA A 51 -1.63 14.75 -13.33
N LYS A 52 -1.86 15.02 -12.05
CA LYS A 52 -1.97 13.97 -11.01
C LYS A 52 -3.25 13.16 -11.19
N LYS A 53 -4.38 13.78 -11.57
CA LYS A 53 -5.62 13.06 -11.87
C LYS A 53 -5.41 12.04 -12.99
N MET A 54 -4.74 12.45 -14.07
CA MET A 54 -4.39 11.57 -15.19
C MET A 54 -3.52 10.40 -14.74
N ALA A 55 -2.50 10.65 -13.91
CA ALA A 55 -1.65 9.59 -13.35
C ALA A 55 -2.45 8.59 -12.50
N PHE A 56 -3.35 9.06 -11.64
CA PHE A 56 -4.18 8.19 -10.84
C PHE A 56 -5.09 7.30 -11.69
N VAL A 57 -5.71 7.86 -12.74
CA VAL A 57 -6.53 7.09 -13.68
C VAL A 57 -5.70 6.00 -14.35
N LEU A 58 -4.49 6.35 -14.84
CA LEU A 58 -3.57 5.40 -15.46
C LEU A 58 -3.21 4.25 -14.51
N PHE A 59 -2.76 4.56 -13.29
CA PHE A 59 -2.35 3.53 -12.32
C PHE A 59 -3.52 2.67 -11.86
N ARG A 60 -4.70 3.24 -11.64
CA ARG A 60 -5.93 2.48 -11.34
C ARG A 60 -6.27 1.50 -12.46
N LYS A 61 -6.21 1.96 -13.72
CA LYS A 61 -6.49 1.13 -14.89
C LYS A 61 -5.47 0.00 -15.04
N MET A 62 -4.18 0.31 -14.89
CA MET A 62 -3.11 -0.71 -14.93
C MET A 62 -3.30 -1.76 -13.84
N LEU A 63 -3.54 -1.34 -12.61
CA LEU A 63 -3.77 -2.25 -11.48
C LEU A 63 -5.01 -3.11 -11.72
N TYR A 64 -6.11 -2.51 -12.18
CA TYR A 64 -7.34 -3.24 -12.50
C TYR A 64 -7.10 -4.29 -13.61
N LEU A 65 -6.43 -3.93 -14.70
CA LEU A 65 -6.12 -4.85 -15.79
C LEU A 65 -5.17 -5.99 -15.34
N ALA A 66 -4.27 -5.69 -14.41
CA ALA A 66 -3.34 -6.69 -13.90
C ALA A 66 -3.99 -7.65 -12.89
N THR A 67 -4.87 -7.16 -12.01
CA THR A 67 -5.33 -7.91 -10.83
C THR A 67 -6.83 -8.22 -10.83
N GLY A 68 -7.62 -7.55 -11.68
CA GLY A 68 -9.08 -7.60 -11.65
C GLY A 68 -9.71 -6.86 -10.45
N ARG A 69 -8.89 -6.26 -9.56
CA ARG A 69 -9.35 -5.56 -8.36
C ARG A 69 -9.41 -4.05 -8.58
N LYS A 70 -10.49 -3.42 -8.09
CA LYS A 70 -10.65 -1.97 -8.13
C LYS A 70 -10.08 -1.38 -6.85
N ILE A 71 -9.03 -0.57 -6.95
CA ILE A 71 -8.46 0.21 -5.86
C ILE A 71 -8.62 1.69 -6.19
N ALA A 72 -9.24 2.45 -5.29
CA ALA A 72 -9.51 3.86 -5.50
C ALA A 72 -8.26 4.73 -5.32
N ASP A 73 -7.35 4.36 -4.42
CA ASP A 73 -6.12 5.11 -4.16
C ASP A 73 -4.86 4.21 -4.12
N PRO A 74 -4.39 3.75 -5.28
CA PRO A 74 -3.21 2.86 -5.33
C PRO A 74 -1.89 3.57 -4.99
N THR A 75 -1.91 4.88 -4.75
CA THR A 75 -0.72 5.70 -4.44
C THR A 75 -0.74 6.22 -2.99
N THR A 76 -1.57 5.63 -2.15
CA THR A 76 -1.62 6.04 -0.74
C THR A 76 -0.42 5.50 0.03
N GLY A 77 0.26 6.38 0.77
CA GLY A 77 1.30 5.98 1.72
C GLY A 77 0.75 5.62 3.11
N LEU A 78 -0.57 5.80 3.34
CA LEU A 78 -1.20 5.42 4.59
C LEU A 78 -1.69 3.97 4.50
N GLN A 79 -0.90 3.05 5.03
CA GLN A 79 -1.15 1.63 4.94
C GLN A 79 -1.05 0.97 6.32
N GLY A 80 -2.01 0.07 6.61
CA GLY A 80 -1.91 -0.88 7.71
C GLY A 80 -1.58 -2.25 7.17
N LEU A 81 -0.62 -2.91 7.78
CA LEU A 81 -0.15 -4.23 7.36
C LEU A 81 -0.47 -5.27 8.44
N SER A 82 -1.02 -6.40 8.04
CA SER A 82 -1.11 -7.57 8.92
C SER A 82 0.28 -8.16 9.16
N ARG A 83 0.41 -8.99 10.20
CA ARG A 83 1.66 -9.71 10.44
C ARG A 83 2.11 -10.53 9.23
N LYS A 84 1.17 -11.15 8.54
CA LYS A 84 1.43 -11.91 7.31
C LYS A 84 2.07 -11.04 6.21
N ALA A 85 1.54 -9.82 6.00
CA ALA A 85 2.11 -8.89 5.03
C ALA A 85 3.51 -8.40 5.44
N VAL A 86 3.71 -8.13 6.74
CA VAL A 86 5.02 -7.73 7.28
C VAL A 86 6.05 -8.84 7.11
N LEU A 87 5.70 -10.09 7.42
CA LEU A 87 6.59 -11.25 7.23
C LEU A 87 7.00 -11.43 5.77
N TYR A 88 6.06 -11.24 4.83
CA TYR A 88 6.38 -11.29 3.41
C TYR A 88 7.40 -10.23 3.02
N TYR A 89 7.19 -8.99 3.41
CA TYR A 89 8.12 -7.90 3.09
C TYR A 89 9.50 -8.09 3.70
N SER A 90 9.58 -8.55 4.95
CA SER A 90 10.86 -8.77 5.63
C SER A 90 11.62 -9.97 5.09
N LYS A 91 10.94 -11.09 4.82
CA LYS A 91 11.55 -12.36 4.43
C LYS A 91 12.15 -12.30 3.02
N TYR A 92 11.48 -11.64 2.11
CA TYR A 92 11.87 -11.66 0.69
C TYR A 92 12.61 -10.41 0.24
N ASN A 93 12.91 -9.48 1.17
CA ASN A 93 13.52 -8.18 0.85
C ASN A 93 12.80 -7.46 -0.32
N HIS A 94 11.48 -7.59 -0.37
CA HIS A 94 10.66 -7.08 -1.46
C HIS A 94 10.08 -5.71 -1.19
N PHE A 95 10.56 -5.04 -0.13
CA PHE A 95 10.15 -3.68 0.17
C PHE A 95 10.94 -2.72 -0.73
N ASP A 96 10.24 -1.94 -1.53
CA ASP A 96 10.87 -0.86 -2.32
C ASP A 96 11.12 0.34 -1.39
N ASP A 97 12.35 0.47 -0.91
CA ASP A 97 12.76 1.55 0.01
C ASP A 97 12.57 2.95 -0.57
N LYS A 98 12.55 3.07 -1.90
CA LYS A 98 12.49 4.37 -2.55
C LYS A 98 11.07 4.83 -2.82
N TYR A 99 10.20 3.93 -3.24
CA TYR A 99 8.83 4.27 -3.67
C TYR A 99 7.86 3.10 -3.41
N PRO A 100 7.46 2.85 -2.15
CA PRO A 100 6.53 1.77 -1.81
C PRO A 100 5.09 2.18 -2.12
N ASP A 101 4.77 2.32 -3.40
CA ASP A 101 3.49 2.82 -3.89
C ASP A 101 2.70 1.73 -4.65
N THR A 102 2.12 2.08 -5.78
CA THR A 102 1.25 1.24 -6.63
C THR A 102 1.89 -0.11 -7.00
N ASN A 103 3.20 -0.16 -7.20
CA ASN A 103 3.94 -1.39 -7.53
C ASN A 103 3.79 -2.45 -6.42
N MET A 104 3.93 -2.05 -5.16
CA MET A 104 3.81 -2.95 -4.03
C MET A 104 2.37 -3.44 -3.83
N ILE A 105 1.39 -2.53 -3.95
CA ILE A 105 -0.02 -2.90 -3.86
C ILE A 105 -0.37 -3.89 -5.00
N THR A 106 0.11 -3.64 -6.22
CA THR A 106 -0.07 -4.53 -7.36
C THR A 106 0.54 -5.91 -7.08
N GLN A 107 1.76 -5.95 -6.54
CA GLN A 107 2.42 -7.21 -6.17
C GLN A 107 1.61 -8.00 -5.14
N MET A 108 1.18 -7.35 -4.07
CA MET A 108 0.42 -8.02 -3.01
C MET A 108 -0.91 -8.60 -3.53
N LEU A 109 -1.61 -7.85 -4.40
CA LEU A 109 -2.83 -8.34 -5.02
C LEU A 109 -2.60 -9.52 -5.97
N LEU A 110 -1.49 -9.50 -6.73
CA LEU A 110 -1.11 -10.62 -7.62
C LEU A 110 -0.70 -11.88 -6.84
N LEU A 111 -0.24 -11.73 -5.62
CA LEU A 111 0.15 -12.82 -4.72
C LEU A 111 -1.00 -13.28 -3.80
N ASP A 112 -2.24 -12.86 -4.06
CA ASP A 112 -3.46 -13.22 -3.32
C ASP A 112 -3.52 -12.75 -1.86
N PHE A 113 -2.84 -11.63 -1.56
CA PHE A 113 -3.08 -10.93 -0.31
C PHE A 113 -4.38 -10.14 -0.38
N LYS A 114 -5.12 -10.12 0.74
CA LYS A 114 -6.38 -9.40 0.83
C LYS A 114 -6.13 -7.93 1.14
N VAL A 115 -6.36 -7.08 0.14
CA VAL A 115 -6.21 -5.62 0.23
C VAL A 115 -7.59 -4.98 0.27
N VAL A 116 -7.84 -4.13 1.26
CA VAL A 116 -9.08 -3.35 1.40
C VAL A 116 -8.78 -1.88 1.59
N GLU A 117 -9.75 -1.03 1.29
CA GLU A 117 -9.64 0.42 1.46
C GLU A 117 -10.62 0.92 2.50
N ILE A 118 -10.21 1.95 3.24
CA ILE A 118 -11.08 2.74 4.12
C ILE A 118 -10.92 4.23 3.80
N PRO A 119 -11.96 5.06 4.02
CA PRO A 119 -11.83 6.49 3.85
C PRO A 119 -10.85 7.07 4.86
N ALA A 120 -9.91 7.86 4.38
CA ALA A 120 -8.92 8.52 5.22
C ALA A 120 -9.17 10.01 5.32
N VAL A 121 -9.06 10.52 6.54
CA VAL A 121 -9.05 11.97 6.80
C VAL A 121 -7.60 12.44 6.68
N MET A 122 -7.30 13.17 5.62
CA MET A 122 -5.97 13.73 5.39
C MET A 122 -6.06 15.25 5.34
N HIS A 123 -5.09 15.91 5.97
CA HIS A 123 -5.04 17.37 6.01
C HIS A 123 -4.08 17.90 4.94
N ALA A 124 -4.48 18.98 4.26
CA ALA A 124 -3.61 19.67 3.33
C ALA A 124 -2.34 20.18 4.04
N ARG A 125 -1.22 20.20 3.32
CA ARG A 125 0.03 20.76 3.84
C ARG A 125 -0.13 22.26 4.13
N THR A 126 0.14 22.68 5.34
CA THR A 126 0.13 24.10 5.74
C THR A 126 1.46 24.80 5.43
N SER A 127 2.55 24.08 5.16
CA SER A 127 3.85 24.67 4.84
C SER A 127 4.78 23.69 4.12
N GLY A 128 5.65 24.21 3.25
CA GLY A 128 6.70 23.46 2.56
C GLY A 128 6.53 23.41 1.04
N LYS A 129 7.65 23.46 0.30
CA LYS A 129 7.66 23.24 -1.15
C LYS A 129 7.37 21.78 -1.45
N SER A 130 6.51 21.50 -2.44
CA SER A 130 6.27 20.16 -2.95
C SER A 130 7.59 19.58 -3.49
N MET A 131 7.92 18.34 -3.15
CA MET A 131 9.05 17.63 -3.74
C MET A 131 8.85 17.38 -5.26
N HIS A 132 7.65 17.63 -5.75
CA HIS A 132 7.24 17.43 -7.13
C HIS A 132 7.14 18.74 -7.92
N SER A 133 8.17 19.58 -7.89
CA SER A 133 8.28 20.78 -8.72
C SER A 133 9.06 20.48 -10.01
N GLY A 134 8.67 21.11 -11.12
CA GLY A 134 9.33 20.94 -12.42
C GLY A 134 9.01 19.61 -13.12
N LEU A 135 9.97 19.03 -13.84
CA LEU A 135 9.85 17.76 -14.60
C LEU A 135 9.92 16.50 -13.72
N LYS A 136 10.26 16.63 -12.43
CA LYS A 136 10.40 15.51 -11.49
C LYS A 136 9.15 14.62 -11.39
N PRO A 137 7.90 15.15 -11.41
CA PRO A 137 6.70 14.31 -11.37
C PRO A 137 6.57 13.41 -12.61
N ILE A 138 6.96 13.88 -13.79
CA ILE A 138 6.89 13.09 -15.02
C ILE A 138 7.87 11.92 -14.94
N TRP A 139 9.10 12.18 -14.50
CA TRP A 139 10.10 11.13 -14.30
C TRP A 139 9.66 10.10 -13.26
N TYR A 140 9.08 10.56 -12.16
CA TYR A 140 8.48 9.68 -11.15
C TYR A 140 7.38 8.80 -11.73
N MET A 141 6.45 9.36 -12.53
CA MET A 141 5.37 8.61 -13.16
C MET A 141 5.91 7.55 -14.13
N MET A 142 6.91 7.90 -14.96
CA MET A 142 7.55 6.95 -15.88
C MET A 142 8.20 5.80 -15.12
N ARG A 143 8.96 6.11 -14.07
CA ARG A 143 9.60 5.10 -13.22
C ARG A 143 8.57 4.18 -12.56
N MET A 144 7.50 4.75 -11.99
CA MET A 144 6.43 3.97 -11.38
C MET A 144 5.73 3.07 -12.40
N PHE A 145 5.48 3.58 -13.60
CA PHE A 145 4.91 2.80 -14.70
C PHE A 145 5.75 1.55 -15.02
N TYR A 146 7.06 1.73 -15.23
CA TYR A 146 7.97 0.61 -15.47
C TYR A 146 8.07 -0.34 -14.27
N SER A 147 8.05 0.19 -13.04
CA SER A 147 8.07 -0.64 -11.83
C SER A 147 6.84 -1.53 -11.73
N VAL A 148 5.65 -1.00 -12.03
CA VAL A 148 4.41 -1.80 -12.06
C VAL A 148 4.45 -2.87 -13.15
N LEU A 149 4.93 -2.52 -14.35
CA LEU A 149 5.11 -3.51 -15.43
C LEU A 149 6.09 -4.62 -15.05
N ALA A 150 7.21 -4.28 -14.42
CA ALA A 150 8.19 -5.26 -13.95
C ALA A 150 7.58 -6.22 -12.89
N VAL A 151 6.77 -5.69 -11.97
CA VAL A 151 6.05 -6.51 -10.98
C VAL A 151 5.05 -7.45 -11.67
N ILE A 152 4.27 -6.95 -12.63
CA ILE A 152 3.32 -7.77 -13.37
C ILE A 152 4.06 -8.90 -14.11
N PHE A 153 5.14 -8.58 -14.80
CA PHE A 153 5.96 -9.56 -15.50
C PHE A 153 6.53 -10.61 -14.53
N ARG A 154 7.13 -10.18 -13.43
CA ARG A 154 7.71 -11.07 -12.43
C ARG A 154 6.67 -12.02 -11.82
N CYS A 155 5.50 -11.51 -11.43
CA CYS A 155 4.48 -12.31 -10.77
C CYS A 155 3.67 -13.17 -11.74
N LYS A 156 3.30 -12.67 -12.94
CA LYS A 156 2.45 -13.40 -13.88
C LYS A 156 3.22 -14.29 -14.85
N VAL A 157 4.35 -13.81 -15.37
CA VAL A 157 5.13 -14.53 -16.38
C VAL A 157 6.14 -15.46 -15.72
N LEU A 158 6.98 -14.91 -14.84
CA LEU A 158 8.01 -15.69 -14.14
C LEU A 158 7.46 -16.48 -12.94
N LYS A 159 6.20 -16.23 -12.54
CA LYS A 159 5.54 -16.86 -11.38
C LYS A 159 6.39 -16.84 -10.10
N MET A 160 7.22 -15.79 -9.96
CA MET A 160 8.04 -15.61 -8.77
C MET A 160 7.13 -15.34 -7.57
N ASP A 161 7.52 -15.88 -6.42
CA ASP A 161 6.79 -15.76 -5.15
C ASP A 161 5.35 -16.33 -5.21
N ALA A 162 5.04 -17.19 -6.17
CA ALA A 162 3.75 -17.85 -6.27
C ALA A 162 3.44 -18.59 -4.94
N GLY A 163 2.28 -18.28 -4.34
CA GLY A 163 1.89 -18.84 -3.05
C GLY A 163 2.35 -18.05 -1.83
N ALA A 164 3.07 -16.94 -1.99
CA ALA A 164 3.46 -16.08 -0.87
C ALA A 164 2.26 -15.57 -0.05
N GLY A 165 1.10 -15.38 -0.67
CA GLY A 165 -0.15 -15.05 0.02
C GLY A 165 -0.70 -16.16 0.93
N ARG A 166 -0.09 -17.35 0.92
CA ARG A 166 -0.44 -18.49 1.75
C ARG A 166 0.58 -18.75 2.87
N ILE A 167 1.34 -17.73 3.28
CA ILE A 167 2.29 -17.81 4.39
C ILE A 167 1.54 -18.26 5.64
N ASP A 168 2.01 -19.35 6.23
CA ASP A 168 1.56 -19.82 7.52
C ASP A 168 2.29 -19.03 8.61
N VAL A 169 1.57 -18.08 9.20
CA VAL A 169 2.10 -17.19 10.23
C VAL A 169 2.54 -17.94 11.48
N GLU A 170 1.76 -18.96 11.91
CA GLU A 170 2.08 -19.73 13.11
C GLU A 170 3.37 -20.54 12.94
N ARG A 171 3.59 -21.08 11.75
CA ARG A 171 4.81 -21.81 11.43
C ARG A 171 6.04 -20.88 11.38
N GLU A 172 5.88 -19.69 10.81
CA GLU A 172 6.96 -18.70 10.75
C GLU A 172 7.25 -18.12 12.14
N ASP A 173 6.25 -17.89 12.98
CA ASP A 173 6.44 -17.42 14.36
C ASP A 173 7.17 -18.45 15.22
N LYS A 174 6.91 -19.73 15.04
CA LYS A 174 7.68 -20.81 15.70
C LYS A 174 9.14 -20.84 15.24
N LYS A 175 9.40 -20.48 13.99
CA LYS A 175 10.78 -20.46 13.43
C LYS A 175 11.56 -19.23 13.88
N TYR A 176 10.88 -18.12 14.15
CA TYR A 176 11.49 -16.84 14.55
C TYR A 176 10.77 -16.27 15.80
N PRO A 177 10.91 -16.90 16.98
CA PRO A 177 10.19 -16.50 18.20
C PRO A 177 10.51 -15.06 18.63
N GLU A 178 11.73 -14.59 18.33
CA GLU A 178 12.16 -13.23 18.64
C GLU A 178 11.31 -12.15 17.92
N LEU A 179 10.82 -12.47 16.72
CA LEU A 179 9.94 -11.58 15.96
C LEU A 179 8.48 -11.65 16.45
N ALA A 180 8.09 -12.77 17.08
CA ALA A 180 6.75 -12.97 17.61
C ALA A 180 6.52 -12.18 18.90
N GLU A 181 7.50 -12.14 19.78
CA GLU A 181 7.39 -11.52 21.11
C GLU A 181 7.53 -9.99 21.10
N GLY A 182 7.87 -9.38 19.98
CA GLY A 182 7.96 -7.91 19.86
C GLY A 182 8.91 -7.31 20.87
N LYS A 183 10.05 -7.95 21.14
CA LYS A 183 11.04 -7.40 22.08
C LYS A 183 11.47 -6.03 21.62
N ARG A 184 11.00 -5.02 22.32
CA ARG A 184 11.47 -3.64 22.24
C ARG A 184 12.90 -3.62 22.75
N SER A 185 13.87 -3.48 21.88
CA SER A 185 15.19 -3.00 22.25
C SER A 185 15.14 -1.50 22.45
#